data_b4c1ba8f7eeb67f4e4920ea84e8a297e
#
_entry.id   b4c1ba8f7eeb67f4e4920ea84e8a297e
#
_cell.length_a   1.000
_cell.length_b   1.000
_cell.length_c   1.000
_cell.angle_alpha   90.00
_cell.angle_beta   90.00
_cell.angle_gamma   90.00
#
_symmetry.space_group_name_H-M   'P 1'
#
loop_
_entity.id
_entity.type
_entity.pdbx_description
1 polymer ?
#
loop_
_entity_poly.entity_id
_entity_poly.type
_entity_poly.pdbx_seq_one_letter_code
_entity_poly.pdbx_strand_id
1 'polypeptide(L)'
;RDLHLSLRRQRQMCIRDRYMGCVLTGELKSNQHASVISEDGAIVVIDGNAGYGQVIGGEAMDIGIDRARKHGVCVLAIRSSFHLCRIGAWGERCAASGMVSMHHVNMHGHYPLVAPFRGSDARTSTNPYCCTLPATDNNPPVVVDFATSVIAMGKVRVANNKGETLPDGILFNGAREATNDPEAMFVEPRGAIRPMGEHKGYCMNLVNELLAGAFTGSKTCRTETDHENHTILNNMLSIIIDPQRLAGENGWQGEYDEAIAQSRASPPEHPDRPVLIPGEPERQMMAQRKRDGVPIDDETWQQLLNAADSVGLASTEFARLAGQTL
;
A
#
# COMPACT_ATOMS: atom_id res chain seq x y z
N ARG A 1 -3.87 -11.55 18.81
CA ARG A 1 -5.11 -10.75 18.99
C ARG A 1 -4.87 -9.27 18.65
N ASP A 2 -3.66 -8.73 18.82
CA ASP A 2 -3.37 -7.30 18.67
C ASP A 2 -2.65 -6.91 17.36
N LEU A 3 -2.32 -7.89 16.52
CA LEU A 3 -1.53 -7.63 15.28
C LEU A 3 -2.26 -6.72 14.28
N HIS A 4 -3.59 -6.82 14.17
CA HIS A 4 -4.38 -6.01 13.25
C HIS A 4 -4.69 -4.60 13.78
N LEU A 5 -4.75 -4.41 15.09
CA LEU A 5 -4.98 -3.11 15.72
C LEU A 5 -3.76 -2.18 15.63
N SER A 6 -2.56 -2.76 15.67
CA SER A 6 -1.30 -2.00 15.55
C SER A 6 -1.04 -1.49 14.14
N LEU A 7 -1.60 -2.15 13.10
CA LEU A 7 -1.31 -1.91 11.68
C LEU A 7 -1.58 -0.46 11.19
N ARG A 8 -2.58 0.23 11.76
CA ARG A 8 -2.90 1.61 11.35
C ARG A 8 -2.16 2.68 12.14
N ARG A 9 -1.81 2.44 13.39
CA ARG A 9 -0.94 3.35 14.17
C ARG A 9 0.41 3.55 13.49
N GLN A 10 0.95 2.52 12.86
CA GLN A 10 2.26 2.48 12.24
C GLN A 10 2.39 3.28 10.95
N ARG A 11 1.33 3.33 10.14
CA ARG A 11 1.33 4.12 8.89
C ARG A 11 1.44 5.62 9.17
N GLN A 12 0.88 6.10 10.28
CA GLN A 12 0.93 7.51 10.64
C GLN A 12 2.34 7.97 11.05
N MET A 13 3.09 7.16 11.82
CA MET A 13 4.44 7.52 12.27
C MET A 13 5.48 7.60 11.14
N CYS A 14 5.46 6.64 10.19
CA CYS A 14 6.37 6.68 9.03
C CYS A 14 6.07 7.84 8.08
N ILE A 15 4.81 8.21 7.96
CA ILE A 15 4.34 9.29 7.07
C ILE A 15 4.87 10.63 7.57
N ARG A 16 4.77 10.93 8.86
CA ARG A 16 5.08 12.25 9.40
C ARG A 16 6.53 12.69 9.14
N ASP A 17 7.49 12.01 9.73
CA ASP A 17 8.90 12.45 9.67
C ASP A 17 9.43 12.47 8.24
N ARG A 18 9.03 11.49 7.45
CA ARG A 18 9.48 11.38 6.08
C ARG A 18 8.76 12.36 5.15
N TYR A 19 7.44 12.52 5.28
CA TYR A 19 6.70 13.46 4.44
C TYR A 19 7.15 14.90 4.70
N MET A 20 7.26 15.30 5.94
CA MET A 20 7.70 16.65 6.28
C MET A 20 9.15 16.90 5.83
N GLY A 21 10.05 15.96 6.08
CA GLY A 21 11.42 16.04 5.56
C GLY A 21 11.46 16.23 4.06
N CYS A 22 10.74 15.38 3.30
CA CYS A 22 10.70 15.44 1.84
C CYS A 22 10.02 16.72 1.30
N VAL A 23 9.03 17.29 2.01
CA VAL A 23 8.46 18.59 1.64
C VAL A 23 9.49 19.70 1.79
N LEU A 24 10.22 19.72 2.90
CA LEU A 24 11.22 20.75 3.20
C LEU A 24 12.43 20.67 2.26
N THR A 25 12.82 19.48 1.81
CA THR A 25 13.90 19.27 0.83
C THR A 25 13.44 19.39 -0.64
N GLY A 26 12.13 19.53 -0.89
CA GLY A 26 11.56 19.63 -2.23
C GLY A 26 11.45 18.31 -2.99
N GLU A 27 11.71 17.17 -2.36
CA GLU A 27 11.58 15.83 -2.94
C GLU A 27 10.12 15.39 -3.05
N LEU A 28 9.27 15.79 -2.10
CA LEU A 28 7.83 15.76 -2.20
C LEU A 28 7.35 17.14 -2.64
N LYS A 29 6.77 17.19 -3.82
CA LYS A 29 6.30 18.45 -4.42
C LYS A 29 4.83 18.66 -4.07
N SER A 30 4.53 19.74 -3.32
CA SER A 30 3.16 20.13 -3.00
C SER A 30 2.43 20.65 -4.23
N ASN A 31 1.10 20.53 -4.24
CA ASN A 31 0.22 21.04 -5.30
C ASN A 31 0.53 20.46 -6.70
N GLN A 32 1.06 19.24 -6.76
CA GLN A 32 1.20 18.49 -8.00
C GLN A 32 -0.02 17.62 -8.24
N HIS A 33 -0.38 17.49 -9.51
CA HIS A 33 -1.47 16.68 -10.03
C HIS A 33 -0.93 15.61 -10.99
N ALA A 34 -1.75 14.60 -11.26
CA ALA A 34 -1.43 13.55 -12.22
C ALA A 34 -1.37 14.15 -13.65
N SER A 35 -0.23 14.00 -14.31
CA SER A 35 -0.04 14.50 -15.67
C SER A 35 -0.07 13.33 -16.66
N VAL A 36 -1.08 13.29 -17.53
CA VAL A 36 -1.11 12.31 -18.63
C VAL A 36 -0.02 12.66 -19.62
N ILE A 37 0.96 11.76 -19.79
CA ILE A 37 2.10 11.95 -20.70
C ILE A 37 1.98 11.13 -21.99
N SER A 38 1.12 10.10 -22.01
CA SER A 38 0.83 9.31 -23.21
C SER A 38 -0.52 8.61 -23.09
N GLU A 39 -1.24 8.56 -24.19
CA GLU A 39 -2.50 7.81 -24.35
C GLU A 39 -2.49 7.06 -25.68
N ASP A 40 -2.82 5.76 -25.65
CA ASP A 40 -3.03 4.96 -26.86
C ASP A 40 -4.13 3.93 -26.60
N GLY A 41 -5.32 4.16 -27.15
CA GLY A 41 -6.48 3.29 -26.95
C GLY A 41 -6.79 3.08 -25.48
N ALA A 42 -6.60 1.85 -24.98
CA ALA A 42 -6.83 1.46 -23.59
C ALA A 42 -5.62 1.71 -22.67
N ILE A 43 -4.50 2.17 -23.22
CA ILE A 43 -3.26 2.41 -22.45
C ILE A 43 -3.15 3.88 -22.08
N VAL A 44 -2.81 4.17 -20.82
CA VAL A 44 -2.57 5.52 -20.31
C VAL A 44 -1.29 5.53 -19.46
N VAL A 45 -0.43 6.49 -19.70
CA VAL A 45 0.78 6.69 -18.90
C VAL A 45 0.72 8.05 -18.23
N ILE A 46 0.94 8.07 -16.92
CA ILE A 46 0.84 9.23 -16.05
C ILE A 46 2.17 9.47 -15.36
N ASP A 47 2.61 10.72 -15.31
CA ASP A 47 3.65 11.18 -14.40
C ASP A 47 2.99 11.70 -13.11
N GLY A 48 3.43 11.17 -11.97
CA GLY A 48 3.00 11.61 -10.64
C GLY A 48 3.74 12.84 -10.13
N ASN A 49 4.73 13.36 -10.88
CA ASN A 49 5.46 14.61 -10.60
C ASN A 49 6.03 14.69 -9.17
N ALA A 50 6.33 13.55 -8.53
CA ALA A 50 6.67 13.45 -7.11
C ALA A 50 5.63 14.12 -6.17
N GLY A 51 4.38 14.24 -6.63
CA GLY A 51 3.25 14.78 -5.87
C GLY A 51 2.72 13.80 -4.84
N TYR A 52 1.86 14.29 -3.93
CA TYR A 52 1.23 13.46 -2.90
C TYR A 52 0.52 12.27 -3.52
N GLY A 53 0.92 11.06 -3.13
CA GLY A 53 0.36 9.82 -3.68
C GLY A 53 -1.15 9.70 -3.49
N GLN A 54 -1.72 10.34 -2.46
CA GLN A 54 -3.16 10.37 -2.21
C GLN A 54 -3.91 11.18 -3.29
N VAL A 55 -3.31 12.24 -3.79
CA VAL A 55 -3.87 13.06 -4.88
C VAL A 55 -3.66 12.34 -6.21
N ILE A 56 -2.40 11.99 -6.51
CA ILE A 56 -2.01 11.34 -7.77
C ILE A 56 -2.77 10.03 -7.99
N GLY A 57 -2.83 9.16 -6.96
CA GLY A 57 -3.52 7.88 -7.05
C GLY A 57 -5.03 8.05 -7.27
N GLY A 58 -5.65 9.03 -6.60
CA GLY A 58 -7.08 9.34 -6.79
C GLY A 58 -7.40 9.75 -8.22
N GLU A 59 -6.67 10.75 -8.74
CA GLU A 59 -6.85 11.27 -10.09
C GLU A 59 -6.54 10.21 -11.16
N ALA A 60 -5.47 9.44 -10.96
CA ALA A 60 -5.10 8.35 -11.86
C ALA A 60 -6.19 7.27 -11.94
N MET A 61 -6.80 6.90 -10.80
CA MET A 61 -7.90 5.94 -10.81
C MET A 61 -9.13 6.49 -11.55
N ASP A 62 -9.47 7.76 -11.40
CA ASP A 62 -10.58 8.36 -12.14
C ASP A 62 -10.34 8.30 -13.66
N ILE A 63 -9.15 8.67 -14.11
CA ILE A 63 -8.74 8.57 -15.52
C ILE A 63 -8.84 7.11 -15.99
N GLY A 64 -8.32 6.16 -15.20
CA GLY A 64 -8.32 4.74 -15.55
C GLY A 64 -9.72 4.15 -15.63
N ILE A 65 -10.62 4.51 -14.70
CA ILE A 65 -12.02 4.07 -14.67
C ILE A 65 -12.77 4.59 -15.91
N ASP A 66 -12.60 5.87 -16.24
CA ASP A 66 -13.24 6.44 -17.43
C ASP A 66 -12.74 5.78 -18.73
N ARG A 67 -11.44 5.46 -18.78
CA ARG A 67 -10.86 4.73 -19.90
C ARG A 67 -11.40 3.30 -20.00
N ALA A 68 -11.51 2.59 -18.87
CA ALA A 68 -12.08 1.24 -18.84
C ALA A 68 -13.57 1.22 -19.26
N ARG A 69 -14.37 2.20 -18.85
CA ARG A 69 -15.75 2.37 -19.33
C ARG A 69 -15.82 2.50 -20.86
N LYS A 70 -14.90 3.26 -21.45
CA LYS A 70 -14.86 3.52 -22.89
C LYS A 70 -14.42 2.27 -23.68
N HIS A 71 -13.38 1.58 -23.21
CA HIS A 71 -12.70 0.52 -23.98
C HIS A 71 -12.95 -0.90 -23.44
N GLY A 72 -13.60 -1.07 -22.28
CA GLY A 72 -13.75 -2.33 -21.57
C GLY A 72 -12.59 -2.67 -20.65
N VAL A 73 -11.43 -2.05 -20.88
CA VAL A 73 -10.20 -2.22 -20.08
C VAL A 73 -9.37 -0.94 -20.12
N CYS A 74 -8.61 -0.71 -19.07
CA CYS A 74 -7.52 0.27 -19.05
C CYS A 74 -6.26 -0.39 -18.49
N VAL A 75 -5.13 -0.23 -19.19
CA VAL A 75 -3.79 -0.48 -18.66
C VAL A 75 -3.18 0.89 -18.35
N LEU A 76 -3.03 1.18 -17.07
CA LEU A 76 -2.61 2.49 -16.58
C LEU A 76 -1.27 2.37 -15.87
N ALA A 77 -0.28 3.12 -16.32
CA ALA A 77 1.03 3.24 -15.72
C ALA A 77 1.15 4.58 -14.98
N ILE A 78 1.46 4.56 -13.69
CA ILE A 78 1.86 5.75 -12.93
C ILE A 78 3.36 5.68 -12.70
N ARG A 79 4.07 6.75 -13.02
CA ARG A 79 5.52 6.92 -12.79
C ARG A 79 5.75 7.97 -11.71
N SER A 80 6.72 7.72 -10.85
CA SER A 80 7.29 8.74 -9.94
C SER A 80 6.25 9.52 -9.12
N SER A 81 5.19 8.86 -8.65
CA SER A 81 4.35 9.41 -7.59
C SER A 81 5.10 9.35 -6.27
N PHE A 82 4.94 10.31 -5.38
CA PHE A 82 5.33 10.09 -4.00
C PHE A 82 4.48 8.96 -3.40
N HIS A 83 4.79 8.53 -2.18
CA HIS A 83 4.23 7.33 -1.54
C HIS A 83 2.71 7.17 -1.71
N LEU A 84 2.27 6.13 -2.42
CA LEU A 84 0.86 5.82 -2.72
C LEU A 84 0.07 5.28 -1.52
N CYS A 85 0.71 5.09 -0.38
CA CYS A 85 0.09 4.59 0.86
C CYS A 85 -0.49 3.18 0.75
N ARG A 86 -1.73 2.98 1.21
CA ARG A 86 -2.43 1.71 1.14
C ARG A 86 -3.01 1.52 -0.27
N ILE A 87 -2.53 0.51 -0.97
CA ILE A 87 -2.92 0.29 -2.37
C ILE A 87 -4.38 -0.12 -2.50
N GLY A 88 -4.91 -0.85 -1.51
CA GLY A 88 -6.34 -1.18 -1.44
C GLY A 88 -7.28 0.02 -1.55
N ALA A 89 -6.84 1.24 -1.22
CA ALA A 89 -7.67 2.43 -1.39
C ALA A 89 -7.98 2.72 -2.87
N TRP A 90 -7.02 2.45 -3.73
CA TRP A 90 -7.16 2.63 -5.18
C TRP A 90 -8.04 1.54 -5.80
N GLY A 91 -7.86 0.30 -5.34
CA GLY A 91 -8.75 -0.79 -5.72
C GLY A 91 -10.19 -0.58 -5.25
N GLU A 92 -10.39 -0.14 -3.99
CA GLU A 92 -11.73 0.19 -3.46
C GLU A 92 -12.42 1.29 -4.29
N ARG A 93 -11.66 2.28 -4.80
CA ARG A 93 -12.19 3.32 -5.70
C ARG A 93 -12.66 2.72 -7.03
N CYS A 94 -11.89 1.80 -7.61
CA CYS A 94 -12.31 1.07 -8.82
C CYS A 94 -13.55 0.21 -8.55
N ALA A 95 -13.56 -0.56 -7.46
CA ALA A 95 -14.68 -1.41 -7.08
C ALA A 95 -15.96 -0.62 -6.82
N ALA A 96 -15.88 0.57 -6.19
CA ALA A 96 -17.01 1.48 -5.99
C ALA A 96 -17.58 2.01 -7.31
N SER A 97 -16.82 1.98 -8.39
CA SER A 97 -17.24 2.33 -9.75
C SER A 97 -17.68 1.12 -10.59
N GLY A 98 -17.79 -0.07 -9.96
CA GLY A 98 -18.21 -1.32 -10.61
C GLY A 98 -17.08 -2.01 -11.40
N MET A 99 -15.81 -1.60 -11.23
CA MET A 99 -14.67 -2.14 -11.97
C MET A 99 -13.92 -3.21 -11.18
N VAL A 100 -13.45 -4.23 -11.87
CA VAL A 100 -12.37 -5.12 -11.39
C VAL A 100 -11.04 -4.38 -11.56
N SER A 101 -10.14 -4.48 -10.59
CA SER A 101 -8.82 -3.88 -10.75
C SER A 101 -7.69 -4.71 -10.14
N MET A 102 -6.51 -4.63 -10.75
CA MET A 102 -5.27 -5.21 -10.26
C MET A 102 -4.21 -4.13 -10.27
N HIS A 103 -3.41 -4.06 -9.19
CA HIS A 103 -2.39 -3.03 -9.02
C HIS A 103 -1.07 -3.67 -8.60
N HIS A 104 -0.03 -3.44 -9.38
CA HIS A 104 1.35 -3.84 -9.13
C HIS A 104 2.14 -2.59 -8.78
N VAL A 105 2.84 -2.59 -7.65
CA VAL A 105 3.54 -1.39 -7.17
C VAL A 105 4.98 -1.74 -6.84
N ASN A 106 5.89 -0.85 -7.24
CA ASN A 106 7.27 -0.87 -6.77
C ASN A 106 7.65 0.47 -6.12
N MET A 107 8.85 0.53 -5.61
CA MET A 107 9.43 1.72 -5.01
C MET A 107 10.85 1.92 -5.55
N HIS A 108 11.21 3.18 -5.80
CA HIS A 108 12.60 3.59 -6.02
C HIS A 108 12.90 4.86 -5.22
N GLY A 109 14.14 5.35 -5.27
CA GLY A 109 14.58 6.52 -4.50
C GLY A 109 14.88 6.22 -3.03
N HIS A 110 14.79 4.96 -2.63
CA HIS A 110 15.05 4.47 -1.28
C HIS A 110 15.86 3.16 -1.34
N TYR A 111 16.66 2.89 -0.32
CA TYR A 111 17.41 1.65 -0.23
C TYR A 111 16.49 0.42 -0.21
N PRO A 112 16.96 -0.73 -0.73
CA PRO A 112 16.21 -1.98 -0.70
C PRO A 112 15.86 -2.43 0.74
N LEU A 113 14.76 -3.16 0.89
CA LEU A 113 14.22 -3.60 2.18
C LEU A 113 14.04 -5.12 2.27
N VAL A 114 13.83 -5.80 1.14
CA VAL A 114 13.41 -7.20 1.10
C VAL A 114 14.44 -8.06 0.40
N ALA A 115 14.82 -9.16 1.03
CA ALA A 115 15.71 -10.15 0.45
C ALA A 115 14.98 -11.01 -0.61
N PRO A 116 15.67 -11.43 -1.69
CA PRO A 116 15.13 -12.43 -2.59
C PRO A 116 15.07 -13.80 -1.92
N PHE A 117 14.26 -14.71 -2.47
CA PHE A 117 14.25 -16.10 -2.00
C PHE A 117 15.65 -16.72 -2.12
N ARG A 118 16.15 -17.33 -1.03
CA ARG A 118 17.52 -17.85 -0.85
C ARG A 118 18.62 -16.79 -0.82
N GLY A 119 18.29 -15.51 -0.87
CA GLY A 119 19.19 -14.41 -0.56
C GLY A 119 19.09 -14.02 0.91
N SER A 120 20.07 -13.31 1.41
CA SER A 120 20.15 -12.88 2.81
C SER A 120 20.39 -11.37 2.97
N ASP A 121 20.45 -10.64 1.86
CA ASP A 121 20.52 -9.18 1.84
C ASP A 121 19.38 -8.57 1.01
N ALA A 122 19.03 -7.32 1.28
CA ALA A 122 17.90 -6.65 0.64
C ALA A 122 18.22 -6.29 -0.82
N ARG A 123 17.27 -6.54 -1.74
CA ARG A 123 17.40 -6.26 -3.18
C ARG A 123 16.20 -5.53 -3.78
N THR A 124 15.05 -5.62 -3.16
CA THR A 124 13.78 -4.99 -3.60
C THR A 124 13.11 -4.29 -2.43
N SER A 125 11.97 -3.63 -2.69
CA SER A 125 11.10 -3.12 -1.65
C SER A 125 10.00 -4.12 -1.28
N THR A 126 9.04 -3.68 -0.47
CA THR A 126 7.90 -4.50 -0.04
C THR A 126 6.88 -4.76 -1.14
N ASN A 127 6.98 -4.09 -2.26
CA ASN A 127 6.28 -4.24 -3.53
C ASN A 127 4.86 -4.82 -3.39
N PRO A 128 3.88 -4.03 -2.93
CA PRO A 128 2.54 -4.53 -2.66
C PRO A 128 1.80 -4.90 -3.95
N TYR A 129 0.91 -5.88 -3.81
CA TYR A 129 -0.07 -6.27 -4.79
C TYR A 129 -1.47 -6.00 -4.25
N CYS A 130 -2.34 -5.47 -5.09
CA CYS A 130 -3.75 -5.34 -4.77
C CYS A 130 -4.61 -5.85 -5.91
N CYS A 131 -5.67 -6.57 -5.58
CA CYS A 131 -6.72 -6.96 -6.51
C CYS A 131 -8.07 -6.70 -5.85
N THR A 132 -8.98 -6.05 -6.59
CA THR A 132 -10.34 -5.79 -6.09
C THR A 132 -11.38 -6.22 -7.10
N LEU A 133 -12.45 -6.78 -6.57
CA LEU A 133 -13.63 -7.16 -7.32
C LEU A 133 -14.81 -6.32 -6.81
N PRO A 134 -15.69 -5.80 -7.67
CA PRO A 134 -16.80 -4.96 -7.27
C PRO A 134 -17.83 -5.74 -6.44
N ALA A 135 -18.68 -5.00 -5.72
CA ALA A 135 -19.80 -5.57 -5.00
C ALA A 135 -20.86 -6.14 -5.94
N THR A 136 -21.62 -7.10 -5.43
CA THR A 136 -22.92 -7.49 -5.96
C THR A 136 -24.03 -6.98 -5.05
N ASP A 137 -25.28 -7.27 -5.35
CA ASP A 137 -26.42 -6.98 -4.45
C ASP A 137 -26.32 -7.80 -3.14
N ASN A 138 -25.66 -8.96 -3.19
CA ASN A 138 -25.59 -9.89 -2.06
C ASN A 138 -24.24 -9.82 -1.30
N ASN A 139 -23.18 -9.37 -1.93
CA ASN A 139 -21.85 -9.39 -1.35
C ASN A 139 -21.13 -8.04 -1.48
N PRO A 140 -20.45 -7.58 -0.42
CA PRO A 140 -19.56 -6.43 -0.50
C PRO A 140 -18.35 -6.73 -1.40
N PRO A 141 -17.60 -5.71 -1.83
CA PRO A 141 -16.43 -5.91 -2.69
C PRO A 141 -15.40 -6.82 -2.03
N VAL A 142 -14.77 -7.68 -2.82
CA VAL A 142 -13.58 -8.43 -2.38
C VAL A 142 -12.37 -7.54 -2.56
N VAL A 143 -11.55 -7.41 -1.51
CA VAL A 143 -10.35 -6.57 -1.51
C VAL A 143 -9.15 -7.37 -1.03
N VAL A 144 -8.28 -7.71 -1.95
CA VAL A 144 -6.97 -8.31 -1.68
C VAL A 144 -5.93 -7.18 -1.70
N ASP A 145 -5.27 -6.91 -0.58
CA ASP A 145 -4.22 -5.88 -0.48
C ASP A 145 -3.14 -6.33 0.51
N PHE A 146 -1.98 -6.70 -0.01
CA PHE A 146 -0.88 -7.20 0.80
C PHE A 146 0.49 -6.76 0.28
N ALA A 147 1.44 -6.59 1.21
CA ALA A 147 2.85 -6.52 0.88
C ALA A 147 3.37 -7.93 0.51
N THR A 148 4.30 -8.01 -0.43
CA THR A 148 4.94 -9.29 -0.80
C THR A 148 6.04 -9.72 0.18
N SER A 149 6.37 -8.86 1.15
CA SER A 149 7.20 -9.18 2.31
C SER A 149 6.35 -9.77 3.45
N VAL A 150 6.98 -10.59 4.31
CA VAL A 150 6.31 -11.21 5.46
C VAL A 150 5.76 -10.19 6.45
N ILE A 151 6.38 -9.01 6.51
CA ILE A 151 5.97 -7.89 7.36
C ILE A 151 6.21 -6.56 6.63
N ALA A 152 5.38 -5.57 6.86
CA ALA A 152 5.62 -4.21 6.35
C ALA A 152 6.67 -3.48 7.19
N MET A 153 7.54 -2.69 6.55
CA MET A 153 8.60 -1.92 7.24
C MET A 153 8.07 -1.02 8.36
N GLY A 154 6.86 -0.47 8.21
CA GLY A 154 6.21 0.31 9.25
C GLY A 154 5.96 -0.49 10.54
N LYS A 155 5.65 -1.79 10.45
CA LYS A 155 5.48 -2.66 11.62
C LYS A 155 6.81 -2.93 12.32
N VAL A 156 7.88 -3.15 11.54
CA VAL A 156 9.23 -3.31 12.07
C VAL A 156 9.64 -2.08 12.87
N ARG A 157 9.38 -0.88 12.34
CA ARG A 157 9.68 0.38 13.03
C ARG A 157 8.94 0.53 14.36
N VAL A 158 7.66 0.15 14.40
CA VAL A 158 6.90 0.25 15.66
C VAL A 158 7.40 -0.74 16.70
N ALA A 159 7.72 -1.97 16.31
CA ALA A 159 8.35 -2.91 17.23
C ALA A 159 9.65 -2.33 17.78
N ASN A 160 10.49 -1.76 16.90
CA ASN A 160 11.73 -1.11 17.30
C ASN A 160 11.50 0.04 18.29
N ASN A 161 10.57 0.96 17.99
CA ASN A 161 10.28 2.10 18.87
C ASN A 161 9.72 1.69 20.24
N LYS A 162 9.10 0.51 20.32
CA LYS A 162 8.56 -0.03 21.57
C LYS A 162 9.54 -0.94 22.30
N GLY A 163 10.71 -1.24 21.73
CA GLY A 163 11.63 -2.25 22.26
C GLY A 163 11.05 -3.68 22.25
N GLU A 164 10.10 -3.97 21.35
CA GLU A 164 9.46 -5.28 21.20
C GLU A 164 10.19 -6.09 20.13
N THR A 165 10.35 -7.39 20.34
CA THR A 165 10.86 -8.31 19.33
C THR A 165 9.78 -8.69 18.33
N LEU A 166 10.19 -9.07 17.13
CA LEU A 166 9.32 -9.63 16.09
C LEU A 166 9.23 -11.15 16.22
N PRO A 167 8.25 -11.80 15.58
CA PRO A 167 8.26 -13.26 15.46
C PRO A 167 9.55 -13.78 14.78
N ASP A 168 9.96 -14.98 15.12
CA ASP A 168 11.15 -15.61 14.54
C ASP A 168 11.04 -15.80 13.02
N GLY A 169 12.18 -15.77 12.34
CA GLY A 169 12.25 -16.06 10.91
C GLY A 169 11.72 -14.95 10.00
N ILE A 170 11.57 -13.72 10.49
CA ILE A 170 11.04 -12.58 9.73
C ILE A 170 12.16 -11.75 9.09
N LEU A 171 13.29 -11.60 9.77
CA LEU A 171 14.38 -10.73 9.34
C LEU A 171 15.69 -11.49 9.17
N PHE A 172 16.59 -10.87 8.42
CA PHE A 172 18.04 -11.07 8.49
C PHE A 172 18.68 -9.83 9.12
N ASN A 173 19.77 -10.00 9.88
CA ASN A 173 20.61 -8.91 10.35
C ASN A 173 21.68 -8.52 9.31
N GLY A 174 22.48 -7.50 9.62
CA GLY A 174 23.58 -7.07 8.76
C GLY A 174 24.70 -8.10 8.54
N ALA A 175 24.81 -9.10 9.42
CA ALA A 175 25.69 -10.24 9.26
C ALA A 175 25.05 -11.37 8.40
N ARG A 176 23.84 -11.16 7.90
CA ARG A 176 23.05 -12.09 7.07
C ARG A 176 22.52 -13.31 7.83
N GLU A 177 22.39 -13.19 9.13
CA GLU A 177 21.85 -14.23 10.01
C GLU A 177 20.37 -13.94 10.30
N ALA A 178 19.58 -14.99 10.53
CA ALA A 178 18.18 -14.84 10.93
C ALA A 178 18.08 -14.12 12.28
N THR A 179 17.19 -13.15 12.38
CA THR A 179 16.93 -12.40 13.60
C THR A 179 15.46 -12.04 13.76
N ASN A 180 15.02 -11.82 14.99
CA ASN A 180 13.73 -11.23 15.35
C ASN A 180 13.86 -9.82 15.94
N ASP A 181 15.09 -9.29 15.98
CA ASP A 181 15.39 -7.95 16.46
C ASP A 181 15.09 -6.91 15.37
N PRO A 182 14.10 -6.01 15.58
CA PRO A 182 13.77 -4.99 14.59
C PRO A 182 14.87 -3.96 14.39
N GLU A 183 15.79 -3.76 15.33
CA GLU A 183 16.91 -2.81 15.23
C GLU A 183 17.81 -3.12 14.03
N ALA A 184 17.89 -4.40 13.64
CA ALA A 184 18.64 -4.85 12.46
C ALA A 184 18.30 -4.10 11.17
N MET A 185 17.10 -3.52 11.05
CA MET A 185 16.70 -2.75 9.87
C MET A 185 17.12 -1.27 9.91
N PHE A 186 17.69 -0.79 11.02
CA PHE A 186 18.00 0.63 11.24
C PHE A 186 19.48 0.91 11.47
N VAL A 187 20.27 -0.10 11.81
CA VAL A 187 21.71 0.01 12.08
C VAL A 187 22.51 -0.55 10.90
N GLU A 188 23.56 0.17 10.48
CA GLU A 188 24.44 -0.31 9.40
C GLU A 188 25.46 -1.37 9.91
N PRO A 189 25.72 -2.42 9.12
CA PRO A 189 25.05 -2.77 7.85
C PRO A 189 23.61 -3.23 8.10
N ARG A 190 22.67 -2.67 7.33
CA ARG A 190 21.24 -2.96 7.50
C ARG A 190 20.90 -4.41 7.15
N GLY A 191 19.91 -4.93 7.87
CA GLY A 191 19.30 -6.20 7.60
C GLY A 191 18.32 -6.21 6.42
N ALA A 192 17.58 -7.30 6.31
CA ALA A 192 16.57 -7.46 5.27
C ALA A 192 15.32 -8.17 5.80
N ILE A 193 14.15 -7.79 5.28
CA ILE A 193 12.88 -8.48 5.54
C ILE A 193 12.77 -9.68 4.60
N ARG A 194 12.24 -10.79 5.08
CA ARG A 194 11.98 -11.97 4.23
C ARG A 194 10.73 -11.81 3.38
N PRO A 195 10.65 -12.46 2.19
CA PRO A 195 9.42 -12.51 1.41
C PRO A 195 8.36 -13.37 2.10
N MET A 196 7.07 -13.02 1.96
CA MET A 196 5.97 -13.82 2.48
C MET A 196 5.90 -15.18 1.78
N GLY A 197 5.62 -16.26 2.52
CA GLY A 197 5.50 -17.60 1.93
C GLY A 197 6.70 -17.98 1.06
N GLU A 198 7.88 -17.54 1.44
CA GLU A 198 9.17 -17.84 0.79
C GLU A 198 9.20 -17.48 -0.71
N HIS A 199 9.34 -18.52 -1.58
CA HIS A 199 9.42 -18.33 -3.03
C HIS A 199 8.18 -17.69 -3.62
N LYS A 200 6.97 -17.93 -3.07
CA LYS A 200 5.71 -17.38 -3.61
C LYS A 200 5.68 -15.86 -3.51
N GLY A 201 6.00 -15.34 -2.33
CA GLY A 201 6.09 -13.89 -2.12
C GLY A 201 7.23 -13.27 -2.93
N TYR A 202 8.37 -13.94 -3.04
CA TYR A 202 9.47 -13.46 -3.89
C TYR A 202 9.09 -13.40 -5.37
N CYS A 203 8.43 -14.43 -5.90
CA CYS A 203 7.97 -14.40 -7.30
C CYS A 203 7.04 -13.20 -7.56
N MET A 204 6.07 -12.97 -6.67
CA MET A 204 5.17 -11.82 -6.78
C MET A 204 5.92 -10.49 -6.61
N ASN A 205 6.87 -10.42 -5.67
CA ASN A 205 7.71 -9.25 -5.45
C ASN A 205 8.48 -8.85 -6.71
N LEU A 206 9.15 -9.81 -7.35
CA LEU A 206 9.92 -9.57 -8.57
C LEU A 206 9.02 -9.17 -9.74
N VAL A 207 7.86 -9.80 -9.89
CA VAL A 207 6.88 -9.43 -10.92
C VAL A 207 6.39 -7.99 -10.70
N ASN A 208 6.05 -7.61 -9.47
CA ASN A 208 5.64 -6.24 -9.15
C ASN A 208 6.76 -5.22 -9.44
N GLU A 209 8.01 -5.57 -9.09
CA GLU A 209 9.19 -4.74 -9.38
C GLU A 209 9.33 -4.45 -10.88
N LEU A 210 9.21 -5.50 -11.70
CA LEU A 210 9.39 -5.39 -13.15
C LEU A 210 8.20 -4.71 -13.83
N LEU A 211 6.95 -5.09 -13.46
CA LEU A 211 5.75 -4.51 -14.06
C LEU A 211 5.60 -3.04 -13.72
N ALA A 212 5.76 -2.68 -12.45
CA ALA A 212 5.58 -1.29 -12.02
C ALA A 212 6.80 -0.41 -12.35
N GLY A 213 8.01 -0.95 -12.28
CA GLY A 213 9.24 -0.21 -12.55
C GLY A 213 9.62 -0.25 -14.03
N ALA A 214 10.14 -1.38 -14.48
CA ALA A 214 10.74 -1.50 -15.80
C ALA A 214 9.75 -1.36 -16.96
N PHE A 215 8.62 -2.09 -16.90
CA PHE A 215 7.64 -2.09 -17.99
C PHE A 215 6.82 -0.80 -18.10
N THR A 216 6.72 -0.02 -17.02
CA THR A 216 6.16 1.34 -17.12
C THR A 216 7.15 2.35 -17.72
N GLY A 217 8.41 1.97 -17.97
CA GLY A 217 9.48 2.87 -18.41
C GLY A 217 10.01 3.77 -17.29
N SER A 218 9.88 3.33 -16.02
CA SER A 218 10.41 4.02 -14.85
C SER A 218 11.57 3.22 -14.21
N LYS A 219 11.89 3.51 -12.96
CA LYS A 219 13.04 2.92 -12.26
C LYS A 219 12.62 1.76 -11.37
N THR A 220 13.53 0.81 -11.18
CA THR A 220 13.44 -0.28 -10.20
C THR A 220 14.20 0.07 -8.93
N CYS A 221 13.89 -0.62 -7.82
CA CYS A 221 14.59 -0.48 -6.55
C CYS A 221 15.99 -1.11 -6.66
N ARG A 222 17.01 -0.28 -6.64
CA ARG A 222 18.43 -0.66 -6.66
C ARG A 222 19.23 0.36 -5.87
N THR A 223 20.43 -0.01 -5.43
CA THR A 223 21.32 0.90 -4.71
C THR A 223 21.61 2.18 -5.52
N GLU A 224 21.78 2.03 -6.85
CA GLU A 224 22.07 3.16 -7.75
C GLU A 224 20.85 4.05 -8.02
N THR A 225 19.64 3.63 -7.62
CA THR A 225 18.41 4.42 -7.72
C THR A 225 17.97 5.00 -6.40
N ASP A 226 18.74 4.78 -5.32
CA ASP A 226 18.54 5.41 -4.03
C ASP A 226 18.88 6.90 -4.12
N HIS A 227 18.10 7.74 -3.46
CA HIS A 227 18.33 9.18 -3.36
C HIS A 227 19.03 9.50 -2.02
N GLU A 228 19.74 10.63 -1.97
CA GLU A 228 20.48 11.05 -0.78
C GLU A 228 19.60 11.05 0.50
N ASN A 229 18.34 11.45 0.37
CA ASN A 229 17.39 11.48 1.49
C ASN A 229 16.46 10.25 1.54
N HIS A 230 16.76 9.19 0.81
CA HIS A 230 15.96 7.96 0.77
C HIS A 230 14.47 8.22 0.48
N THR A 231 14.19 8.97 -0.57
CA THR A 231 12.86 9.40 -0.97
C THR A 231 12.02 8.23 -1.46
N ILE A 232 10.80 8.08 -0.96
CA ILE A 232 9.90 7.04 -1.44
C ILE A 232 9.16 7.53 -2.69
N LEU A 233 9.59 7.08 -3.86
CA LEU A 233 8.86 7.24 -5.11
C LEU A 233 8.25 5.91 -5.53
N ASN A 234 6.93 5.90 -5.72
CA ASN A 234 6.22 4.72 -6.21
C ASN A 234 5.93 4.83 -7.70
N ASN A 235 6.08 3.71 -8.37
CA ASN A 235 5.42 3.49 -9.66
C ASN A 235 4.33 2.44 -9.46
N MET A 236 3.31 2.48 -10.31
CA MET A 236 2.21 1.53 -10.27
C MET A 236 1.77 1.19 -11.68
N LEU A 237 1.66 -0.11 -11.97
CA LEU A 237 0.91 -0.60 -13.11
C LEU A 237 -0.45 -1.07 -12.63
N SER A 238 -1.52 -0.51 -13.19
CA SER A 238 -2.90 -0.90 -12.91
C SER A 238 -3.57 -1.47 -14.15
N ILE A 239 -4.32 -2.55 -13.98
CA ILE A 239 -5.23 -3.11 -14.98
C ILE A 239 -6.63 -2.95 -14.41
N ILE A 240 -7.47 -2.17 -15.08
CA ILE A 240 -8.85 -1.89 -14.67
C ILE A 240 -9.77 -2.43 -15.75
N ILE A 241 -10.74 -3.27 -15.38
CA ILE A 241 -11.58 -4.01 -16.30
C ILE A 241 -13.05 -3.72 -15.98
N ASP A 242 -13.84 -3.46 -17.01
CA ASP A 242 -15.30 -3.44 -16.94
C ASP A 242 -15.81 -4.90 -17.00
N PRO A 243 -16.25 -5.50 -15.89
CA PRO A 243 -16.68 -6.88 -15.85
C PRO A 243 -17.93 -7.14 -16.69
N GLN A 244 -18.79 -6.12 -16.90
CA GLN A 244 -19.99 -6.26 -17.71
C GLN A 244 -19.65 -6.50 -19.18
N ARG A 245 -18.61 -5.83 -19.68
CA ARG A 245 -18.13 -6.05 -21.05
C ARG A 245 -17.44 -7.40 -21.23
N LEU A 246 -16.81 -7.91 -20.17
CA LEU A 246 -16.14 -9.20 -20.19
C LEU A 246 -17.15 -10.36 -20.16
N ALA A 247 -18.14 -10.29 -19.27
CA ALA A 247 -19.15 -11.33 -19.09
C ALA A 247 -20.29 -11.27 -20.14
N GLY A 248 -20.52 -10.11 -20.74
CA GLY A 248 -21.57 -9.89 -21.72
C GLY A 248 -22.96 -10.15 -21.15
N GLU A 249 -23.85 -10.80 -21.99
CA GLU A 249 -25.22 -11.08 -21.61
C GLU A 249 -25.39 -12.16 -20.53
N ASN A 250 -24.37 -13.01 -20.32
CA ASN A 250 -24.42 -14.06 -19.29
C ASN A 250 -24.36 -13.44 -17.86
N GLY A 251 -23.83 -12.22 -17.71
CA GLY A 251 -23.58 -11.62 -16.41
C GLY A 251 -22.46 -12.36 -15.64
N TRP A 252 -22.13 -11.86 -14.46
CA TRP A 252 -21.06 -12.43 -13.62
C TRP A 252 -21.48 -12.57 -12.15
N GLN A 253 -22.51 -11.84 -11.71
CA GLN A 253 -22.88 -11.69 -10.30
C GLN A 253 -23.34 -13.00 -9.66
N GLY A 254 -24.11 -13.81 -10.39
CA GLY A 254 -24.64 -15.06 -9.86
C GLY A 254 -23.53 -16.05 -9.49
N GLU A 255 -22.62 -16.33 -10.40
CA GLU A 255 -21.50 -17.24 -10.16
C GLU A 255 -20.54 -16.70 -9.09
N TYR A 256 -20.34 -15.38 -9.06
CA TYR A 256 -19.57 -14.72 -8.01
C TYR A 256 -20.18 -14.94 -6.62
N ASP A 257 -21.50 -14.75 -6.49
CA ASP A 257 -22.21 -14.90 -5.21
C ASP A 257 -22.18 -16.37 -4.74
N GLU A 258 -22.34 -17.33 -5.65
CA GLU A 258 -22.25 -18.75 -5.34
C GLU A 258 -20.83 -19.14 -4.90
N ALA A 259 -19.77 -18.63 -5.53
CA ALA A 259 -18.39 -18.90 -5.15
C ALA A 259 -18.08 -18.35 -3.75
N ILE A 260 -18.59 -17.15 -3.42
CA ILE A 260 -18.46 -16.57 -2.07
C ILE A 260 -19.22 -17.40 -1.04
N ALA A 261 -20.45 -17.80 -1.36
CA ALA A 261 -21.27 -18.66 -0.49
C ALA A 261 -20.60 -20.01 -0.23
N GLN A 262 -20.04 -20.64 -1.27
CA GLN A 262 -19.29 -21.89 -1.16
C GLN A 262 -18.08 -21.73 -0.22
N SER A 263 -17.35 -20.64 -0.34
CA SER A 263 -16.20 -20.36 0.52
C SER A 263 -16.61 -20.19 1.99
N ARG A 264 -17.70 -19.46 2.25
CA ARG A 264 -18.25 -19.24 3.59
C ARG A 264 -18.86 -20.50 4.23
N ALA A 265 -19.32 -21.44 3.43
CA ALA A 265 -19.90 -22.72 3.90
C ALA A 265 -18.84 -23.66 4.50
N SER A 266 -17.54 -23.38 4.34
CA SER A 266 -16.49 -24.16 4.97
C SER A 266 -16.63 -24.09 6.51
N PRO A 267 -16.67 -25.25 7.23
CA PRO A 267 -16.64 -25.24 8.69
C PRO A 267 -15.45 -24.44 9.19
N PRO A 268 -15.64 -23.55 10.16
CA PRO A 268 -14.54 -22.78 10.71
C PRO A 268 -13.57 -23.69 11.50
N GLU A 269 -12.28 -23.45 11.38
CA GLU A 269 -11.24 -24.15 12.16
C GLU A 269 -11.46 -24.00 13.68
N HIS A 270 -11.97 -22.84 14.09
CA HIS A 270 -12.36 -22.55 15.46
C HIS A 270 -13.79 -21.98 15.48
N PRO A 271 -14.67 -22.44 16.39
CA PRO A 271 -16.08 -22.02 16.44
C PRO A 271 -16.27 -20.49 16.46
N ASP A 272 -15.37 -19.76 17.15
CA ASP A 272 -15.45 -18.31 17.32
C ASP A 272 -14.77 -17.52 16.18
N ARG A 273 -14.26 -18.20 15.14
CA ARG A 273 -13.53 -17.58 14.04
C ARG A 273 -14.13 -18.00 12.70
N PRO A 274 -15.21 -17.34 12.26
CA PRO A 274 -15.84 -17.66 10.98
C PRO A 274 -14.87 -17.41 9.81
N VAL A 275 -15.12 -18.09 8.69
CA VAL A 275 -14.42 -17.83 7.42
C VAL A 275 -14.67 -16.39 7.01
N LEU A 276 -13.60 -15.66 6.73
CA LEU A 276 -13.65 -14.27 6.28
C LEU A 276 -13.27 -14.17 4.80
N ILE A 277 -13.98 -13.33 4.09
CA ILE A 277 -13.66 -12.97 2.71
C ILE A 277 -12.69 -11.77 2.71
N PRO A 278 -11.71 -11.73 1.81
CA PRO A 278 -10.74 -10.64 1.76
C PRO A 278 -11.40 -9.25 1.72
N GLY A 279 -10.94 -8.35 2.59
CA GLY A 279 -11.50 -7.01 2.80
C GLY A 279 -12.50 -6.89 3.95
N GLU A 280 -13.02 -7.99 4.49
CA GLU A 280 -13.94 -7.94 5.64
C GLU A 280 -13.30 -7.42 6.92
N PRO A 281 -12.08 -7.85 7.31
CA PRO A 281 -11.44 -7.32 8.51
C PRO A 281 -11.24 -5.80 8.45
N GLU A 282 -10.88 -5.28 7.26
CA GLU A 282 -10.68 -3.85 7.04
C GLU A 282 -11.99 -3.08 7.13
N ARG A 283 -13.09 -3.61 6.59
CA ARG A 283 -14.43 -3.00 6.68
C ARG A 283 -14.94 -2.97 8.12
N GLN A 284 -14.79 -4.07 8.85
CA GLN A 284 -15.16 -4.14 10.27
C GLN A 284 -14.40 -3.11 11.09
N MET A 285 -13.09 -3.02 10.89
CA MET A 285 -12.24 -2.03 11.55
C MET A 285 -12.62 -0.60 11.16
N MET A 286 -12.94 -0.35 9.88
CA MET A 286 -13.39 0.97 9.43
C MET A 286 -14.70 1.36 10.09
N ALA A 287 -15.68 0.45 10.15
CA ALA A 287 -16.96 0.68 10.81
C ALA A 287 -16.79 1.00 12.30
N GLN A 288 -15.94 0.25 12.99
CA GLN A 288 -15.60 0.52 14.39
C GLN A 288 -14.98 1.92 14.55
N ARG A 289 -13.99 2.28 13.73
CA ARG A 289 -13.31 3.57 13.85
C ARG A 289 -14.15 4.78 13.46
N LYS A 290 -15.13 4.59 12.59
CA LYS A 290 -16.13 5.63 12.29
C LYS A 290 -17.03 5.92 13.50
N ARG A 291 -17.32 4.91 14.34
CA ARG A 291 -18.11 5.10 15.56
C ARG A 291 -17.27 5.65 16.71
N ASP A 292 -16.10 5.04 16.95
CA ASP A 292 -15.34 5.21 18.18
C ASP A 292 -14.16 6.20 18.03
N GLY A 293 -13.95 6.73 16.81
CA GLY A 293 -12.79 7.56 16.50
C GLY A 293 -11.54 6.71 16.18
N VAL A 294 -10.48 7.40 15.74
CA VAL A 294 -9.17 6.80 15.46
C VAL A 294 -8.28 6.96 16.69
N PRO A 295 -7.90 5.89 17.39
CA PRO A 295 -7.00 6.00 18.53
C PRO A 295 -5.61 6.44 18.06
N ILE A 296 -5.09 7.51 18.65
CA ILE A 296 -3.76 8.06 18.41
C ILE A 296 -3.06 8.06 19.78
N ASP A 297 -1.85 7.49 19.86
CA ASP A 297 -1.06 7.54 21.09
C ASP A 297 -0.45 8.93 21.29
N ASP A 298 -0.10 9.24 22.55
CA ASP A 298 0.35 10.58 22.95
C ASP A 298 1.62 11.01 22.21
N GLU A 299 2.56 10.10 21.97
CA GLU A 299 3.77 10.42 21.23
C GLU A 299 3.47 10.74 19.75
N THR A 300 2.64 9.95 19.10
CA THR A 300 2.17 10.24 17.73
C THR A 300 1.43 11.56 17.67
N TRP A 301 0.61 11.87 18.71
CA TRP A 301 -0.10 13.13 18.78
C TRP A 301 0.87 14.32 18.90
N GLN A 302 1.83 14.25 19.81
CA GLN A 302 2.87 15.29 19.96
C GLN A 302 3.66 15.49 18.66
N GLN A 303 3.94 14.42 17.98
CA GLN A 303 4.62 14.48 16.70
C GLN A 303 3.78 15.18 15.62
N LEU A 304 2.47 15.00 15.59
CA LEU A 304 1.60 15.71 14.67
C LEU A 304 1.54 17.23 14.97
N LEU A 305 1.52 17.60 16.26
CA LEU A 305 1.61 18.99 16.67
C LEU A 305 2.93 19.65 16.20
N ASN A 306 4.04 18.98 16.41
CA ASN A 306 5.35 19.47 15.96
C ASN A 306 5.43 19.61 14.43
N ALA A 307 4.82 18.67 13.69
CA ALA A 307 4.73 18.75 12.24
C ALA A 307 3.89 19.95 11.76
N ALA A 308 2.77 20.24 12.45
CA ALA A 308 1.95 21.41 12.16
C ALA A 308 2.73 22.72 12.35
N ASP A 309 3.41 22.85 13.48
CA ASP A 309 4.24 24.03 13.76
C ASP A 309 5.37 24.21 12.73
N SER A 310 5.98 23.13 12.27
CA SER A 310 7.07 23.17 11.27
C SER A 310 6.65 23.71 9.90
N VAL A 311 5.35 23.71 9.59
CA VAL A 311 4.79 24.29 8.34
C VAL A 311 4.00 25.57 8.59
N GLY A 312 4.12 26.15 9.78
CA GLY A 312 3.48 27.43 10.13
C GLY A 312 2.02 27.34 10.52
N LEU A 313 1.50 26.11 10.75
CA LEU A 313 0.18 25.91 11.34
C LEU A 313 0.35 25.73 12.85
N ALA A 314 -0.10 26.71 13.64
CA ALA A 314 0.01 26.66 15.08
C ALA A 314 -0.59 25.36 15.64
N SER A 315 0.13 24.67 16.53
CA SER A 315 -0.29 23.40 17.15
C SER A 315 -1.63 23.50 17.85
N THR A 316 -1.93 24.67 18.47
CA THR A 316 -3.25 24.97 19.07
C THR A 316 -4.37 24.99 18.04
N GLU A 317 -4.15 25.56 16.87
CA GLU A 317 -5.13 25.58 15.77
C GLU A 317 -5.29 24.19 15.18
N PHE A 318 -4.22 23.45 14.99
CA PHE A 318 -4.27 22.06 14.55
C PHE A 318 -5.09 21.19 15.52
N ALA A 319 -4.83 21.30 16.83
CA ALA A 319 -5.61 20.57 17.85
C ALA A 319 -7.08 20.92 17.81
N ARG A 320 -7.42 22.21 17.70
CA ARG A 320 -8.80 22.68 17.55
C ARG A 320 -9.49 22.07 16.32
N LEU A 321 -8.81 22.03 15.16
CA LEU A 321 -9.32 21.41 13.93
C LEU A 321 -9.53 19.90 14.07
N ALA A 322 -8.70 19.25 14.88
CA ALA A 322 -8.81 17.82 15.20
C ALA A 322 -9.87 17.52 16.29
N GLY A 323 -10.57 18.52 16.80
CA GLY A 323 -11.58 18.37 17.86
C GLY A 323 -10.99 18.09 19.24
N GLN A 324 -9.71 18.46 19.47
CA GLN A 324 -9.03 18.31 20.74
C GLN A 324 -8.81 19.68 21.39
N THR A 325 -8.89 19.71 22.72
CA THR A 325 -8.41 20.82 23.54
C THR A 325 -7.00 20.49 24.01
N LEU A 326 -6.03 21.39 23.79
CA LEU A 326 -4.67 21.31 24.36
C LEU A 326 -4.69 21.80 25.80
#